data_6d1fd18bba5b7210899ad08a060e0433
#
_entry.id   6d1fd18bba5b7210899ad08a060e0433
#
_cell.length_a   1.000
_cell.length_b   1.000
_cell.length_c   1.000
_cell.angle_alpha   90.00
_cell.angle_beta   90.00
_cell.angle_gamma   90.00
#
_symmetry.space_group_name_H-M   'P 1'
#
loop_
_entity.id
_entity.type
_entity.pdbx_description
1 polymer ?
#
loop_
_entity_poly.entity_id
_entity_poly.type
_entity_poly.pdbx_seq_one_letter_code
_entity_poly.pdbx_strand_id
1 'polypeptide(L)'
;AFPPPAIQGVGTSGGATFILQDRAGKEVAFLAENTTKFIEAARKRPELASVSTTFRPNVPQLFLEVDQDKVLKQGVALSDVYKTLQSFLGSGFINYFNRFGRQWQVYVQAEGDYRTNIDNVGQFYVRNSKGEAVPLSALTSVRNVSGPEFTMRYNLYRSAQINASAAPGISSAQVMRALEAVFAETMP
;
A
#
# COMPACT_ATOMS: atom_id res chain seq x y z
N ALA A 1 -4.09 -2.90 -25.93
CA ALA A 1 -5.53 -2.72 -25.78
C ALA A 1 -5.88 -2.76 -24.30
N PHE A 2 -6.61 -1.80 -23.82
CA PHE A 2 -7.11 -1.84 -22.45
C PHE A 2 -8.45 -2.58 -22.46
N PRO A 3 -8.71 -3.47 -21.49
CA PRO A 3 -10.03 -4.08 -21.36
C PRO A 3 -11.07 -2.99 -21.07
N PRO A 4 -12.34 -3.17 -21.47
CA PRO A 4 -13.40 -2.23 -21.12
C PRO A 4 -13.51 -2.09 -19.60
N PRO A 5 -13.95 -0.92 -19.08
CA PRO A 5 -14.11 -0.71 -17.65
C PRO A 5 -15.03 -1.78 -17.06
N ALA A 6 -14.63 -2.31 -15.90
CA ALA A 6 -15.42 -3.35 -15.22
C ALA A 6 -16.78 -2.80 -14.81
N ILE A 7 -17.83 -3.51 -15.16
CA ILE A 7 -19.16 -3.27 -14.58
C ILE A 7 -19.08 -3.73 -13.12
N GLN A 8 -19.55 -2.90 -12.19
CA GLN A 8 -19.54 -3.26 -10.76
C GLN A 8 -20.26 -4.60 -10.54
N GLY A 9 -19.59 -5.53 -9.86
CA GLY A 9 -20.08 -6.88 -9.63
C GLY A 9 -19.79 -7.89 -10.74
N VAL A 10 -19.25 -7.46 -11.88
CA VAL A 10 -18.79 -8.34 -12.96
C VAL A 10 -17.28 -8.22 -13.05
N GLY A 11 -16.55 -9.32 -12.91
CA GLY A 11 -15.11 -9.36 -13.05
C GLY A 11 -14.65 -9.02 -14.47
N THR A 12 -13.46 -8.47 -14.61
CA THR A 12 -12.86 -8.02 -15.88
C THR A 12 -12.59 -9.13 -16.90
N SER A 13 -12.79 -10.39 -16.53
CA SER A 13 -12.50 -11.57 -17.37
C SER A 13 -13.50 -12.71 -17.14
N GLY A 14 -14.80 -12.41 -17.06
CA GLY A 14 -15.82 -13.44 -16.84
C GLY A 14 -15.88 -14.01 -15.41
N GLY A 15 -15.37 -13.28 -14.42
CA GLY A 15 -15.39 -13.62 -13.00
C GLY A 15 -16.28 -12.68 -12.17
N ALA A 16 -16.09 -12.72 -10.85
CA ALA A 16 -16.76 -11.85 -9.90
C ALA A 16 -15.75 -11.16 -8.99
N THR A 17 -16.09 -9.93 -8.57
CA THR A 17 -15.37 -9.20 -7.53
C THR A 17 -16.23 -9.17 -6.27
N PHE A 18 -15.69 -9.65 -5.17
CA PHE A 18 -16.32 -9.68 -3.86
C PHE A 18 -15.57 -8.78 -2.90
N ILE A 19 -16.29 -7.96 -2.12
CA ILE A 19 -15.69 -7.02 -1.16
C ILE A 19 -16.00 -7.51 0.25
N LEU A 20 -14.98 -7.95 0.96
CA LEU A 20 -15.08 -8.33 2.37
C LEU A 20 -14.82 -7.08 3.23
N GLN A 21 -15.82 -6.65 4.02
CA GLN A 21 -15.76 -5.45 4.86
C GLN A 21 -15.60 -5.82 6.34
N ASP A 22 -14.67 -5.15 7.01
CA ASP A 22 -14.61 -5.15 8.48
C ASP A 22 -15.54 -4.08 9.05
N ARG A 23 -16.75 -4.48 9.42
CA ARG A 23 -17.73 -3.60 10.06
C ARG A 23 -17.54 -3.48 11.56
N ALA A 24 -16.77 -4.38 12.16
CA ALA A 24 -16.47 -4.35 13.58
C ALA A 24 -15.37 -3.31 13.95
N GLY A 25 -14.70 -2.74 12.93
CA GLY A 25 -13.66 -1.73 13.13
C GLY A 25 -12.42 -2.25 13.85
N LYS A 26 -12.16 -3.56 13.75
CA LYS A 26 -11.00 -4.21 14.37
C LYS A 26 -9.69 -3.88 13.65
N GLU A 27 -8.59 -4.44 14.13
CA GLU A 27 -7.27 -4.24 13.54
C GLU A 27 -7.11 -4.93 12.19
N VAL A 28 -6.07 -4.55 11.45
CA VAL A 28 -5.73 -5.12 10.12
C VAL A 28 -5.57 -6.64 10.19
N ALA A 29 -5.01 -7.15 11.29
CA ALA A 29 -4.80 -8.58 11.51
C ALA A 29 -6.12 -9.37 11.47
N PHE A 30 -7.20 -8.82 12.04
CA PHE A 30 -8.52 -9.46 12.01
C PHE A 30 -9.06 -9.59 10.57
N LEU A 31 -8.95 -8.53 9.76
CA LEU A 31 -9.37 -8.60 8.36
C LEU A 31 -8.48 -9.58 7.58
N ALA A 32 -7.17 -9.61 7.87
CA ALA A 32 -6.22 -10.50 7.23
C ALA A 32 -6.54 -11.99 7.50
N GLU A 33 -6.80 -12.34 8.75
CA GLU A 33 -7.17 -13.69 9.16
C GLU A 33 -8.45 -14.15 8.48
N ASN A 34 -9.50 -13.31 8.52
CA ASN A 34 -10.79 -13.64 7.91
C ASN A 34 -10.68 -13.69 6.36
N THR A 35 -9.89 -12.82 5.74
CA THR A 35 -9.64 -12.89 4.29
C THR A 35 -8.95 -14.20 3.91
N THR A 36 -7.97 -14.65 4.70
CA THR A 36 -7.28 -15.91 4.48
C THR A 36 -8.24 -17.09 4.62
N LYS A 37 -9.03 -17.16 5.69
CA LYS A 37 -10.05 -18.19 5.90
C LYS A 37 -11.04 -18.26 4.74
N PHE A 38 -11.52 -17.08 4.30
CA PHE A 38 -12.44 -17.00 3.17
C PHE A 38 -11.83 -17.57 1.90
N ILE A 39 -10.61 -17.14 1.55
CA ILE A 39 -9.93 -17.59 0.32
C ILE A 39 -9.66 -19.09 0.35
N GLU A 40 -9.23 -19.64 1.48
CA GLU A 40 -8.99 -21.08 1.64
C GLU A 40 -10.26 -21.90 1.47
N ALA A 41 -11.39 -21.43 2.00
CA ALA A 41 -12.68 -22.07 1.82
C ALA A 41 -13.19 -21.92 0.37
N ALA A 42 -13.05 -20.72 -0.21
CA ALA A 42 -13.47 -20.45 -1.57
C ALA A 42 -12.71 -21.31 -2.62
N ARG A 43 -11.43 -21.53 -2.39
CA ARG A 43 -10.61 -22.40 -3.28
C ARG A 43 -11.05 -23.86 -3.34
N LYS A 44 -11.83 -24.31 -2.35
CA LYS A 44 -12.40 -25.67 -2.33
C LYS A 44 -13.69 -25.82 -3.13
N ARG A 45 -14.26 -24.71 -3.59
CA ARG A 45 -15.50 -24.70 -4.36
C ARG A 45 -15.25 -25.05 -5.83
N PRO A 46 -15.94 -26.07 -6.38
CA PRO A 46 -15.78 -26.49 -7.78
C PRO A 46 -16.24 -25.45 -8.80
N GLU A 47 -17.10 -24.51 -8.38
CA GLU A 47 -17.59 -23.42 -9.22
C GLU A 47 -16.50 -22.36 -9.52
N LEU A 48 -15.43 -22.34 -8.74
CA LEU A 48 -14.37 -21.32 -8.78
C LEU A 48 -13.09 -21.89 -9.38
N ALA A 49 -12.63 -21.35 -10.52
CA ALA A 49 -11.36 -21.75 -11.13
C ALA A 49 -10.15 -21.09 -10.42
N SER A 50 -10.30 -19.85 -9.98
CA SER A 50 -9.27 -19.16 -9.20
C SER A 50 -9.89 -18.17 -8.21
N VAL A 51 -9.23 -18.00 -7.08
CA VAL A 51 -9.58 -16.98 -6.08
C VAL A 51 -8.31 -16.29 -5.62
N SER A 52 -8.28 -14.98 -5.72
CA SER A 52 -7.13 -14.15 -5.35
C SER A 52 -7.56 -12.86 -4.66
N THR A 53 -6.64 -12.24 -3.94
CA THR A 53 -6.84 -10.92 -3.33
C THR A 53 -5.65 -10.02 -3.60
N THR A 54 -5.91 -8.73 -3.71
CA THR A 54 -4.87 -7.70 -3.76
C THR A 54 -4.48 -7.23 -2.36
N PHE A 55 -5.23 -7.63 -1.33
CA PHE A 55 -4.95 -7.27 0.05
C PHE A 55 -3.72 -8.01 0.58
N ARG A 56 -2.65 -7.26 0.86
CA ARG A 56 -1.39 -7.76 1.41
C ARG A 56 -1.17 -7.14 2.79
N PRO A 57 -1.51 -7.85 3.87
CA PRO A 57 -1.46 -7.29 5.22
C PRO A 57 -0.05 -7.23 5.81
N ASN A 58 0.88 -8.06 5.35
CA ASN A 58 2.19 -8.29 5.95
C ASN A 58 3.32 -7.98 4.96
N VAL A 59 3.39 -6.74 4.48
CA VAL A 59 4.50 -6.30 3.63
C VAL A 59 5.60 -5.74 4.52
N PRO A 60 6.86 -6.17 4.34
CA PRO A 60 8.00 -5.57 5.04
C PRO A 60 8.10 -4.09 4.70
N GLN A 61 8.22 -3.25 5.71
CA GLN A 61 8.30 -1.80 5.59
C GLN A 61 9.39 -1.26 6.51
N LEU A 62 9.92 -0.09 6.19
CA LEU A 62 10.81 0.66 7.05
C LEU A 62 10.01 1.76 7.73
N PHE A 63 9.97 1.72 9.05
CA PHE A 63 9.42 2.82 9.84
C PHE A 63 10.56 3.73 10.26
N LEU A 64 10.48 4.98 9.82
CA LEU A 64 11.44 6.02 10.17
C LEU A 64 10.78 6.94 11.19
N GLU A 65 11.37 7.03 12.37
CA GLU A 65 10.94 7.89 13.47
C GLU A 65 11.88 9.07 13.58
N VAL A 66 11.31 10.28 13.58
CA VAL A 66 12.07 11.53 13.78
C VAL A 66 11.98 11.92 15.25
N ASP A 67 13.14 12.04 15.91
CA ASP A 67 13.25 12.51 17.28
C ASP A 67 13.14 14.05 17.28
N GLN A 68 11.93 14.52 17.56
CA GLN A 68 11.62 15.95 17.52
C GLN A 68 12.44 16.76 18.53
N ASP A 69 12.73 16.19 19.70
CA ASP A 69 13.53 16.86 20.75
C ASP A 69 14.97 17.05 20.28
N LYS A 70 15.56 16.05 19.64
CA LYS A 70 16.90 16.17 19.05
C LYS A 70 16.94 17.18 17.92
N VAL A 71 15.92 17.15 17.04
CA VAL A 71 15.80 18.12 15.93
C VAL A 71 15.82 19.55 16.47
N LEU A 72 15.00 19.85 17.48
CA LEU A 72 14.93 21.17 18.10
C LEU A 72 16.24 21.55 18.80
N LYS A 73 16.85 20.64 19.56
CA LYS A 73 18.14 20.90 20.26
C LYS A 73 19.28 21.17 19.29
N GLN A 74 19.28 20.56 18.12
CA GLN A 74 20.28 20.82 17.06
C GLN A 74 19.99 22.10 16.26
N GLY A 75 18.88 22.79 16.54
CA GLY A 75 18.48 23.99 15.83
C GLY A 75 18.06 23.75 14.39
N VAL A 76 17.56 22.55 14.09
CA VAL A 76 17.05 22.16 12.77
C VAL A 76 15.55 22.39 12.72
N ALA A 77 15.04 22.86 11.58
CA ALA A 77 13.60 22.95 11.36
C ALA A 77 13.03 21.55 11.04
N LEU A 78 11.99 21.15 11.77
CA LEU A 78 11.35 19.84 11.57
C LEU A 78 10.84 19.66 10.13
N SER A 79 10.34 20.74 9.51
CA SER A 79 9.92 20.77 8.12
C SER A 79 11.04 20.39 7.14
N ASP A 80 12.28 20.78 7.44
CA ASP A 80 13.42 20.53 6.57
C ASP A 80 13.88 19.07 6.66
N VAL A 81 13.74 18.46 7.84
CA VAL A 81 13.96 17.02 8.02
C VAL A 81 12.99 16.24 7.12
N TYR A 82 11.69 16.53 7.20
CA TYR A 82 10.69 15.83 6.39
C TYR A 82 10.83 16.10 4.90
N LYS A 83 11.15 17.34 4.49
CA LYS A 83 11.40 17.68 3.08
C LYS A 83 12.61 16.93 2.54
N THR A 84 13.68 16.81 3.32
CA THR A 84 14.88 16.07 2.94
C THR A 84 14.56 14.59 2.74
N LEU A 85 13.89 13.97 3.72
CA LEU A 85 13.46 12.57 3.63
C LEU A 85 12.56 12.34 2.40
N GLN A 86 11.57 13.22 2.19
CA GLN A 86 10.68 13.14 1.03
C GLN A 86 11.45 13.26 -0.28
N SER A 87 12.33 14.26 -0.41
CA SER A 87 13.05 14.52 -1.66
C SER A 87 14.01 13.39 -2.01
N PHE A 88 14.76 12.86 -1.02
CA PHE A 88 15.76 11.84 -1.28
C PHE A 88 15.16 10.44 -1.40
N LEU A 89 14.19 10.07 -0.56
CA LEU A 89 13.61 8.72 -0.55
C LEU A 89 12.37 8.59 -1.44
N GLY A 90 11.48 9.60 -1.41
CA GLY A 90 10.18 9.56 -2.06
C GLY A 90 10.06 10.33 -3.38
N SER A 91 11.09 11.05 -3.78
CA SER A 91 11.12 12.07 -4.82
C SER A 91 10.43 13.39 -4.47
N GLY A 92 11.10 14.50 -4.76
CA GLY A 92 10.57 15.86 -4.66
C GLY A 92 10.19 16.39 -6.03
N PHE A 93 8.93 16.77 -6.22
CA PHE A 93 8.53 17.50 -7.42
C PHE A 93 9.12 18.91 -7.39
N ILE A 94 9.79 19.30 -8.48
CA ILE A 94 10.42 20.62 -8.61
C ILE A 94 9.60 21.54 -9.49
N ASN A 95 9.38 21.14 -10.76
CA ASN A 95 8.68 21.99 -11.73
C ASN A 95 8.26 21.20 -12.98
N TYR A 96 7.56 21.91 -13.87
CA TYR A 96 7.29 21.46 -15.23
C TYR A 96 8.17 22.17 -16.22
N PHE A 97 8.51 21.52 -17.32
CA PHE A 97 9.07 22.18 -18.50
C PHE A 97 8.40 21.69 -19.78
N ASN A 98 8.31 22.56 -20.77
CA ASN A 98 7.72 22.25 -22.07
C ASN A 98 8.82 21.92 -23.08
N ARG A 99 8.75 20.73 -23.69
CA ARG A 99 9.66 20.31 -24.74
C ARG A 99 8.95 19.35 -25.70
N PHE A 100 9.21 19.49 -27.00
CA PHE A 100 8.61 18.66 -28.05
C PHE A 100 7.07 18.64 -28.04
N GLY A 101 6.44 19.79 -27.75
CA GLY A 101 4.98 19.90 -27.69
C GLY A 101 4.33 19.18 -26.52
N ARG A 102 5.09 18.76 -25.51
CA ARG A 102 4.62 18.09 -24.29
C ARG A 102 5.14 18.80 -23.05
N GLN A 103 4.36 18.72 -21.97
CA GLN A 103 4.78 19.13 -20.64
C GLN A 103 5.42 17.94 -19.90
N TRP A 104 6.61 18.16 -19.38
CA TRP A 104 7.39 17.18 -18.62
C TRP A 104 7.51 17.61 -17.16
N GLN A 105 7.51 16.63 -16.27
CA GLN A 105 7.71 16.85 -14.84
C GLN A 105 9.16 16.63 -14.47
N VAL A 106 9.69 17.51 -13.60
CA VAL A 106 11.04 17.37 -13.03
C VAL A 106 10.92 16.93 -11.59
N TYR A 107 11.51 15.79 -11.28
CA TYR A 107 11.63 15.26 -9.93
C TYR A 107 13.09 15.15 -9.52
N VAL A 108 13.38 15.43 -8.25
CA VAL A 108 14.68 15.18 -7.62
C VAL A 108 14.55 14.01 -6.67
N GLN A 109 15.50 13.10 -6.72
CA GLN A 109 15.56 11.92 -5.87
C GLN A 109 17.01 11.52 -5.66
N ALA A 110 17.33 10.84 -4.54
CA ALA A 110 18.63 10.22 -4.39
C ALA A 110 18.83 9.11 -5.43
N GLU A 111 20.05 8.94 -5.88
CA GLU A 111 20.41 7.84 -6.77
C GLU A 111 20.18 6.48 -6.10
N GLY A 112 19.90 5.44 -6.88
CA GLY A 112 19.48 4.12 -6.40
C GLY A 112 20.40 3.56 -5.31
N ASP A 113 21.71 3.64 -5.50
CA ASP A 113 22.71 3.10 -4.60
C ASP A 113 22.68 3.73 -3.19
N TYR A 114 22.22 4.98 -3.09
CA TYR A 114 22.12 5.71 -1.81
C TYR A 114 20.78 5.56 -1.09
N ARG A 115 19.88 4.70 -1.58
CA ARG A 115 18.56 4.45 -0.97
C ARG A 115 18.15 2.98 -0.93
N THR A 116 19.08 2.06 -1.19
CA THR A 116 18.84 0.62 -1.16
C THR A 116 18.96 0.02 0.23
N ASN A 117 19.77 0.61 1.09
CA ASN A 117 20.01 0.13 2.45
C ASN A 117 19.45 1.09 3.50
N ILE A 118 19.03 0.53 4.63
CA ILE A 118 18.51 1.27 5.78
C ILE A 118 19.53 2.30 6.31
N ASP A 119 20.82 1.93 6.31
CA ASP A 119 21.91 2.77 6.81
C ASP A 119 22.15 4.01 5.94
N ASN A 120 21.75 3.96 4.67
CA ASN A 120 21.92 5.09 3.75
C ASN A 120 21.08 6.32 4.15
N VAL A 121 19.95 6.11 4.84
CA VAL A 121 19.11 7.21 5.34
C VAL A 121 19.91 8.10 6.28
N GLY A 122 20.79 7.52 7.10
CA GLY A 122 21.64 8.23 8.03
C GLY A 122 22.70 9.12 7.38
N GLN A 123 23.01 8.88 6.10
CA GLN A 123 24.02 9.63 5.34
C GLN A 123 23.50 10.94 4.73
N PHE A 124 22.18 11.18 4.76
CA PHE A 124 21.63 12.45 4.32
C PHE A 124 21.79 13.51 5.40
N TYR A 125 21.92 14.77 4.96
CA TYR A 125 22.16 15.89 5.85
C TYR A 125 21.08 16.96 5.71
N VAL A 126 20.80 17.62 6.83
CA VAL A 126 19.97 18.83 6.88
C VAL A 126 20.81 19.98 7.46
N ARG A 127 20.44 21.22 7.14
CA ARG A 127 21.12 22.39 7.70
C ARG A 127 20.40 22.88 8.93
N ASN A 128 21.16 23.24 9.97
CA ASN A 128 20.63 23.91 11.15
C ASN A 128 20.53 25.42 10.93
N SER A 129 20.01 26.14 11.91
CA SER A 129 19.87 27.61 11.90
C SER A 129 21.20 28.37 11.76
N LYS A 130 22.34 27.72 12.05
CA LYS A 130 23.70 28.27 11.87
C LYS A 130 24.29 27.94 10.50
N GLY A 131 23.59 27.17 9.67
CA GLY A 131 24.08 26.70 8.37
C GLY A 131 24.97 25.44 8.43
N GLU A 132 25.16 24.85 9.62
CA GLU A 132 25.94 23.63 9.81
C GLU A 132 25.18 22.40 9.32
N ALA A 133 25.87 21.44 8.73
CA ALA A 133 25.29 20.19 8.26
C ALA A 133 25.13 19.19 9.42
N VAL A 134 23.90 18.76 9.66
CA VAL A 134 23.54 17.76 10.68
C VAL A 134 23.10 16.49 9.97
N PRO A 135 23.73 15.32 10.25
CA PRO A 135 23.34 14.07 9.63
C PRO A 135 21.98 13.58 10.15
N LEU A 136 21.16 12.98 9.29
CA LEU A 136 19.86 12.44 9.69
C LEU A 136 19.98 11.28 10.69
N SER A 137 21.11 10.57 10.70
CA SER A 137 21.41 9.55 11.73
C SER A 137 21.39 10.07 13.16
N ALA A 138 21.70 11.35 13.35
CA ALA A 138 21.62 11.98 14.68
C ALA A 138 20.18 12.36 15.09
N LEU A 139 19.26 12.45 14.13
CA LEU A 139 17.90 12.98 14.29
C LEU A 139 16.81 11.93 14.14
N THR A 140 17.14 10.76 13.57
CA THR A 140 16.15 9.74 13.20
C THR A 140 16.59 8.37 13.68
N SER A 141 15.60 7.51 13.90
CA SER A 141 15.80 6.07 14.06
C SER A 141 15.00 5.32 13.01
N VAL A 142 15.55 4.21 12.50
CA VAL A 142 14.88 3.40 11.48
C VAL A 142 14.74 1.98 11.99
N ARG A 143 13.55 1.41 11.84
CA ARG A 143 13.28 0.03 12.24
C ARG A 143 12.44 -0.71 11.20
N ASN A 144 12.64 -2.01 11.09
CA ASN A 144 11.80 -2.86 10.29
C ASN A 144 10.44 -3.05 10.97
N VAL A 145 9.39 -2.89 10.19
CA VAL A 145 8.02 -3.18 10.59
C VAL A 145 7.33 -4.01 9.51
N SER A 146 6.22 -4.61 9.86
CA SER A 146 5.34 -5.28 8.89
C SER A 146 3.98 -4.61 8.93
N GLY A 147 3.42 -4.34 7.77
CA GLY A 147 2.13 -3.67 7.67
C GLY A 147 1.48 -3.85 6.31
N PRO A 148 0.25 -3.37 6.13
CA PRO A 148 -0.43 -3.47 4.85
C PRO A 148 0.24 -2.56 3.81
N GLU A 149 0.37 -3.07 2.58
CA GLU A 149 0.89 -2.30 1.45
C GLU A 149 0.00 -1.07 1.17
N PHE A 150 -1.29 -1.27 1.26
CA PHE A 150 -2.31 -0.21 1.21
C PHE A 150 -3.55 -0.64 1.97
N THR A 151 -4.34 0.33 2.42
CA THR A 151 -5.63 0.08 3.05
C THR A 151 -6.75 0.54 2.13
N MET A 152 -7.56 -0.39 1.64
CA MET A 152 -8.78 -0.09 0.90
C MET A 152 -9.94 0.12 1.87
N ARG A 153 -10.76 1.15 1.60
CA ARG A 153 -12.05 1.34 2.28
C ARG A 153 -13.18 1.29 1.26
N TYR A 154 -14.21 0.57 1.61
CA TYR A 154 -15.46 0.53 0.85
C TYR A 154 -16.61 0.88 1.80
N ASN A 155 -17.40 1.88 1.46
CA ASN A 155 -18.40 2.47 2.35
C ASN A 155 -17.83 2.86 3.73
N LEU A 156 -16.63 3.45 3.75
CA LEU A 156 -15.86 3.85 4.92
C LEU A 156 -15.29 2.70 5.76
N TYR A 157 -15.73 1.46 5.57
CA TYR A 157 -15.21 0.28 6.26
C TYR A 157 -13.92 -0.21 5.61
N ARG A 158 -12.94 -0.62 6.44
CA ARG A 158 -11.74 -1.29 5.96
C ARG A 158 -12.13 -2.59 5.23
N SER A 159 -11.57 -2.82 4.05
CA SER A 159 -12.05 -3.87 3.16
C SER A 159 -10.92 -4.58 2.43
N ALA A 160 -11.17 -5.84 2.11
CA ALA A 160 -10.33 -6.64 1.21
C ALA A 160 -11.12 -6.96 -0.06
N GLN A 161 -10.52 -6.68 -1.22
CA GLN A 161 -11.08 -7.08 -2.50
C GLN A 161 -10.64 -8.50 -2.83
N ILE A 162 -11.61 -9.33 -3.18
CA ILE A 162 -11.41 -10.72 -3.60
C ILE A 162 -11.91 -10.85 -5.03
N ASN A 163 -11.03 -11.34 -5.91
CA ASN A 163 -11.34 -11.59 -7.30
C ASN A 163 -11.44 -13.10 -7.51
N ALA A 164 -12.53 -13.54 -8.10
CA ALA A 164 -12.77 -14.94 -8.40
C ALA A 164 -13.08 -15.12 -9.91
N SER A 165 -12.53 -16.16 -10.54
CA SER A 165 -12.89 -16.55 -11.89
C SER A 165 -13.77 -17.79 -11.88
N ALA A 166 -14.69 -17.86 -12.84
CA ALA A 166 -15.59 -19.00 -13.01
C ALA A 166 -14.84 -20.23 -13.52
N ALA A 167 -15.21 -21.41 -13.05
CA ALA A 167 -14.81 -22.65 -13.68
C ALA A 167 -15.52 -22.81 -15.05
N PRO A 168 -14.96 -23.64 -15.97
CA PRO A 168 -15.58 -23.84 -17.28
C PRO A 168 -17.05 -24.25 -17.18
N GLY A 169 -17.91 -23.55 -17.92
CA GLY A 169 -19.36 -23.80 -17.92
C GLY A 169 -20.15 -23.19 -16.74
N ILE A 170 -19.47 -22.49 -15.82
CA ILE A 170 -20.10 -21.84 -14.68
C ILE A 170 -20.40 -20.37 -15.01
N SER A 171 -21.62 -19.92 -14.71
CA SER A 171 -22.03 -18.52 -14.88
C SER A 171 -21.55 -17.64 -13.75
N SER A 172 -21.45 -16.32 -13.99
CA SER A 172 -21.09 -15.33 -12.95
C SER A 172 -22.08 -15.36 -11.77
N ALA A 173 -23.35 -15.67 -12.02
CA ALA A 173 -24.33 -15.79 -10.96
C ALA A 173 -24.07 -16.99 -10.02
N GLN A 174 -23.60 -18.10 -10.57
CA GLN A 174 -23.18 -19.26 -9.77
C GLN A 174 -21.91 -18.96 -8.97
N VAL A 175 -20.95 -18.24 -9.55
CA VAL A 175 -19.76 -17.75 -8.83
C VAL A 175 -20.16 -16.88 -7.63
N MET A 176 -21.08 -15.93 -7.84
CA MET A 176 -21.55 -15.05 -6.74
C MET A 176 -22.23 -15.85 -5.62
N ARG A 177 -23.11 -16.80 -5.96
CA ARG A 177 -23.76 -17.66 -4.96
C ARG A 177 -22.75 -18.52 -4.19
N ALA A 178 -21.72 -19.03 -4.87
CA ALA A 178 -20.67 -19.80 -4.23
C ALA A 178 -19.88 -18.93 -3.22
N LEU A 179 -19.54 -17.68 -3.58
CA LEU A 179 -18.87 -16.75 -2.68
C LEU A 179 -19.74 -16.34 -1.50
N GLU A 180 -21.05 -16.12 -1.71
CA GLU A 180 -22.02 -15.83 -0.65
C GLU A 180 -22.17 -17.02 0.31
N ALA A 181 -22.20 -18.25 -0.20
CA ALA A 181 -22.23 -19.45 0.62
C ALA A 181 -20.97 -19.58 1.48
N VAL A 182 -19.80 -19.38 0.89
CA VAL A 182 -18.52 -19.37 1.62
C VAL A 182 -18.51 -18.29 2.71
N PHE A 183 -19.05 -17.10 2.41
CA PHE A 183 -19.17 -16.03 3.39
C PHE A 183 -20.05 -16.47 4.60
N ALA A 184 -21.22 -17.04 4.34
CA ALA A 184 -22.13 -17.50 5.39
C ALA A 184 -21.53 -18.63 6.24
N GLU A 185 -20.67 -19.47 5.67
CA GLU A 185 -20.03 -20.59 6.36
C GLU A 185 -18.80 -20.17 7.19
N THR A 186 -18.07 -19.14 6.77
CA THR A 186 -16.73 -18.85 7.29
C THR A 186 -16.61 -17.55 8.07
N MET A 187 -17.53 -16.60 7.84
CA MET A 187 -17.43 -15.29 8.49
C MET A 187 -18.28 -15.22 9.78
N PRO A 188 -17.75 -14.50 10.80
CA PRO A 188 -18.44 -14.33 12.08
C PRO A 188 -19.68 -13.45 11.97
#